data_8cad119cf2f6c5ed20c8fb5dfe4dad54
#
_entry.id   8cad119cf2f6c5ed20c8fb5dfe4dad54
#
_cell.length_a   1.000
_cell.length_b   1.000
_cell.length_c   1.000
_cell.angle_alpha   90.00
_cell.angle_beta   90.00
_cell.angle_gamma   90.00
#
_symmetry.space_group_name_H-M   'P 1'
#
loop_
_entity.id
_entity.type
_entity.pdbx_description
1 polymer ?
#
loop_
_entity_poly.entity_id
_entity_poly.type
_entity_poly.pdbx_seq_one_letter_code
_entity_poly.pdbx_strand_id
1 'polypeptide(L)'
;MSRGRGSTRALPGLVSSGHGKGHPRGMQAGRRPGRGVYAAADVHYLSSGGARAAAVLAADISFAEVMAEHTVVVPEVLPCQPGEFFLRELPPLRAVLHGVRGLSLLVIDGYADLDPAGKPGLGAHAHAEFGIPVIGVAKSAFRTATHAIPVLRGTSARPLFVTAAGMPRTGAADLVRHMAGQFRLPDALHRADRLARTGGPVRTESRRRPG
;
A
#
# COMPACT_ATOMS: atom_id res chain seq x y z
N MET A 1 59.94 -19.40 40.51
CA MET A 1 59.66 -20.68 41.17
C MET A 1 58.50 -21.30 40.42
N SER A 2 58.86 -22.24 39.67
CA SER A 2 58.58 -23.68 39.58
C SER A 2 57.24 -23.97 38.87
N ARG A 3 57.29 -24.34 37.63
CA ARG A 3 57.39 -25.68 37.00
C ARG A 3 56.16 -26.54 37.23
N GLY A 4 55.58 -27.00 36.17
CA GLY A 4 54.70 -28.13 36.09
C GLY A 4 54.21 -28.40 34.67
N ARG A 5 54.97 -29.17 33.92
CA ARG A 5 54.65 -29.76 32.63
C ARG A 5 53.79 -31.02 32.84
N GLY A 6 52.89 -31.30 31.98
CA GLY A 6 52.16 -32.55 31.88
C GLY A 6 51.64 -32.82 30.46
N SER A 7 52.52 -33.43 29.68
CA SER A 7 52.20 -34.00 28.35
C SER A 7 51.68 -35.43 28.52
N THR A 8 50.73 -35.90 27.70
CA THR A 8 50.68 -37.30 27.19
C THR A 8 49.40 -37.45 26.37
N ARG A 9 49.51 -37.59 25.09
CA ARG A 9 49.56 -38.77 24.24
C ARG A 9 48.23 -39.12 23.57
N ALA A 10 48.26 -38.95 22.25
CA ALA A 10 47.32 -39.50 21.30
C ALA A 10 47.35 -41.01 21.23
N LEU A 11 46.27 -41.64 20.78
CA LEU A 11 46.23 -42.75 19.81
C LEU A 11 44.79 -43.01 19.31
N PRO A 12 44.66 -43.69 18.15
CA PRO A 12 43.61 -43.44 17.19
C PRO A 12 42.64 -44.62 17.02
N GLY A 13 41.62 -44.41 16.22
CA GLY A 13 40.86 -45.51 15.63
C GLY A 13 39.37 -45.43 15.88
N LEU A 14 38.54 -45.24 14.93
CA LEU A 14 38.01 -46.24 14.01
C LEU A 14 37.06 -45.59 13.03
N VAL A 15 37.31 -45.75 11.76
CA VAL A 15 36.41 -45.43 10.66
C VAL A 15 35.15 -46.29 10.73
N SER A 16 33.96 -45.63 10.68
CA SER A 16 32.75 -46.31 10.27
C SER A 16 32.07 -45.51 9.21
N SER A 17 32.15 -46.02 8.01
CA SER A 17 31.49 -45.54 6.79
C SER A 17 29.98 -45.77 6.90
N GLY A 18 29.23 -44.71 7.11
CA GLY A 18 27.77 -44.68 7.00
C GLY A 18 27.36 -43.91 5.72
N HIS A 19 27.07 -44.66 4.66
CA HIS A 19 26.42 -44.12 3.45
C HIS A 19 24.98 -43.72 3.81
N GLY A 20 24.77 -42.51 4.24
CA GLY A 20 23.46 -41.86 4.31
C GLY A 20 23.13 -41.23 2.96
N LYS A 21 22.30 -41.90 2.18
CA LYS A 21 21.67 -41.32 0.97
C LYS A 21 20.88 -40.11 1.38
N GLY A 22 21.45 -38.91 1.19
CA GLY A 22 20.76 -37.64 1.28
C GLY A 22 19.70 -37.55 0.17
N HIS A 23 18.45 -37.65 0.56
CA HIS A 23 17.36 -37.25 -0.33
C HIS A 23 17.50 -35.74 -0.62
N PRO A 24 17.45 -35.31 -1.88
CA PRO A 24 17.38 -33.89 -2.17
C PRO A 24 16.06 -33.35 -1.59
N ARG A 25 16.17 -32.45 -0.62
CA ARG A 25 15.05 -31.66 -0.13
C ARG A 25 14.40 -31.01 -1.34
N GLY A 26 13.14 -31.38 -1.58
CA GLY A 26 12.35 -30.83 -2.65
C GLY A 26 12.44 -29.30 -2.66
N MET A 27 12.86 -28.76 -3.76
CA MET A 27 12.67 -27.38 -4.11
C MET A 27 11.19 -27.09 -3.91
N GLN A 28 10.89 -26.30 -2.89
CA GLN A 28 9.56 -25.73 -2.75
C GLN A 28 9.29 -24.95 -4.04
N ALA A 29 8.39 -25.51 -4.85
CA ALA A 29 7.87 -24.86 -6.03
C ALA A 29 7.49 -23.45 -5.63
N GLY A 30 8.10 -22.47 -6.27
CA GLY A 30 7.86 -21.05 -6.02
C GLY A 30 6.36 -20.80 -5.98
N ARG A 31 5.88 -20.36 -4.84
CA ARG A 31 4.51 -19.87 -4.67
C ARG A 31 4.35 -18.80 -5.75
N ARG A 32 3.54 -19.08 -6.78
CA ARG A 32 3.15 -18.08 -7.76
C ARG A 32 2.70 -16.86 -6.95
N PRO A 33 3.19 -15.65 -7.23
CA PRO A 33 2.71 -14.47 -6.53
C PRO A 33 1.19 -14.50 -6.68
N GLY A 34 0.48 -14.66 -5.55
CA GLY A 34 -0.97 -14.64 -5.54
C GLY A 34 -1.39 -13.35 -6.23
N ARG A 35 -2.40 -13.42 -7.11
CA ARG A 35 -2.98 -12.24 -7.74
C ARG A 35 -3.47 -11.31 -6.61
N GLY A 36 -2.62 -10.36 -6.21
CA GLY A 36 -2.97 -9.35 -5.25
C GLY A 36 -3.99 -8.40 -5.85
N VAL A 37 -4.83 -7.80 -5.03
CA VAL A 37 -5.68 -6.68 -5.44
C VAL A 37 -4.95 -5.40 -5.03
N TYR A 38 -4.86 -4.46 -5.95
CA TYR A 38 -4.28 -3.14 -5.75
C TYR A 38 -5.39 -2.11 -5.78
N ALA A 39 -5.40 -1.15 -4.85
CA ALA A 39 -6.43 -0.13 -4.78
C ALA A 39 -5.80 1.27 -4.89
N ALA A 40 -6.46 2.15 -5.66
CA ALA A 40 -6.24 3.59 -5.61
C ALA A 40 -7.52 4.23 -5.06
N ALA A 41 -7.41 5.03 -3.99
CA ALA A 41 -8.59 5.56 -3.31
C ALA A 41 -8.47 7.07 -3.04
N ASP A 42 -9.64 7.71 -2.98
CA ASP A 42 -9.79 9.13 -2.65
C ASP A 42 -11.08 9.37 -1.88
N VAL A 43 -11.12 10.48 -1.13
CA VAL A 43 -12.26 10.89 -0.30
C VAL A 43 -12.64 12.34 -0.64
N HIS A 44 -13.90 12.57 -0.94
CA HIS A 44 -14.45 13.89 -1.19
C HIS A 44 -15.54 14.25 -0.18
N TYR A 45 -15.45 15.45 0.41
CA TYR A 45 -16.45 15.97 1.34
C TYR A 45 -17.63 16.57 0.60
N LEU A 46 -18.83 16.15 1.00
CA LEU A 46 -20.06 16.60 0.35
C LEU A 46 -20.53 17.93 0.96
N SER A 47 -21.09 18.80 0.12
CA SER A 47 -21.70 20.06 0.57
C SER A 47 -22.91 19.85 1.49
N SER A 48 -23.59 18.71 1.36
CA SER A 48 -24.71 18.29 2.21
C SER A 48 -24.26 17.71 3.56
N GLY A 49 -22.97 17.67 3.83
CA GLY A 49 -22.37 16.96 4.97
C GLY A 49 -21.93 15.55 4.64
N GLY A 50 -21.04 14.99 5.46
CA GLY A 50 -20.46 13.68 5.24
C GLY A 50 -19.37 13.67 4.16
N ALA A 51 -19.01 12.46 3.68
CA ALA A 51 -18.00 12.25 2.65
C ALA A 51 -18.40 11.11 1.72
N ARG A 52 -17.91 11.17 0.48
CA ARG A 52 -17.92 10.04 -0.44
C ARG A 52 -16.50 9.56 -0.64
N ALA A 53 -16.26 8.28 -0.36
CA ALA A 53 -15.02 7.61 -0.71
C ALA A 53 -15.21 6.82 -2.01
N ALA A 54 -14.14 6.74 -2.79
CA ALA A 54 -14.05 5.92 -3.99
C ALA A 54 -12.77 5.11 -4.01
N ALA A 55 -12.84 3.89 -4.55
CA ALA A 55 -11.70 3.04 -4.79
C ALA A 55 -11.74 2.45 -6.19
N VAL A 56 -10.62 2.50 -6.88
CA VAL A 56 -10.36 1.85 -8.17
C VAL A 56 -9.49 0.64 -7.91
N LEU A 57 -9.96 -0.55 -8.27
CA LEU A 57 -9.30 -1.82 -8.02
C LEU A 57 -8.68 -2.38 -9.30
N ALA A 58 -7.47 -2.91 -9.21
CA ALA A 58 -6.75 -3.54 -10.31
C ALA A 58 -6.09 -4.85 -9.88
N ALA A 59 -5.81 -5.74 -10.84
CA ALA A 59 -5.06 -6.98 -10.62
C ALA A 59 -3.56 -6.79 -10.71
N ASP A 60 -3.11 -5.67 -11.24
CA ASP A 60 -1.71 -5.29 -11.40
C ASP A 60 -1.42 -3.92 -10.77
N ILE A 61 -0.17 -3.74 -10.37
CA ILE A 61 0.26 -2.54 -9.66
C ILE A 61 0.40 -1.31 -10.57
N SER A 62 0.41 -1.50 -11.88
CA SER A 62 0.42 -0.39 -12.84
C SER A 62 -0.96 0.22 -13.00
N PHE A 63 -2.02 -0.47 -12.58
CA PHE A 63 -3.42 -0.08 -12.79
C PHE A 63 -3.78 0.10 -14.29
N ALA A 64 -3.12 -0.65 -15.18
CA ALA A 64 -3.42 -0.60 -16.61
C ALA A 64 -4.81 -1.15 -16.91
N GLU A 65 -5.24 -2.18 -16.17
CA GLU A 65 -6.55 -2.78 -16.29
C GLU A 65 -7.33 -2.67 -14.99
N VAL A 66 -8.38 -1.85 -15.01
CA VAL A 66 -9.28 -1.67 -13.86
C VAL A 66 -10.24 -2.85 -13.79
N MET A 67 -10.25 -3.55 -12.65
CA MET A 67 -11.14 -4.67 -12.37
C MET A 67 -12.52 -4.24 -11.85
N ALA A 68 -12.52 -3.25 -10.95
CA ALA A 68 -13.73 -2.77 -10.30
C ALA A 68 -13.57 -1.34 -9.79
N GLU A 69 -14.72 -0.70 -9.57
CA GLU A 69 -14.82 0.61 -8.91
C GLU A 69 -15.83 0.49 -7.77
N HIS A 70 -15.45 1.01 -6.63
CA HIS A 70 -16.30 1.07 -5.46
C HIS A 70 -16.53 2.52 -5.07
N THR A 71 -17.73 2.85 -4.66
CA THR A 71 -18.06 4.13 -4.03
C THR A 71 -18.95 3.89 -2.82
N VAL A 72 -18.76 4.70 -1.78
CA VAL A 72 -19.58 4.68 -0.58
C VAL A 72 -19.79 6.09 -0.06
N VAL A 73 -20.97 6.40 0.42
CA VAL A 73 -21.26 7.65 1.12
C VAL A 73 -21.30 7.36 2.62
N VAL A 74 -20.49 8.13 3.36
CA VAL A 74 -20.49 8.14 4.81
C VAL A 74 -21.20 9.43 5.24
N PRO A 75 -22.37 9.34 5.88
CA PRO A 75 -23.24 10.51 6.11
C PRO A 75 -22.62 11.50 7.09
N GLU A 76 -21.78 11.03 8.01
CA GLU A 76 -21.15 11.85 9.02
C GLU A 76 -19.64 11.65 9.04
N VAL A 77 -18.90 12.74 9.08
CA VAL A 77 -17.45 12.75 9.28
C VAL A 77 -17.10 13.73 10.39
N LEU A 78 -16.03 13.46 11.11
CA LEU A 78 -15.57 14.33 12.19
C LEU A 78 -15.23 15.73 11.66
N PRO A 79 -15.37 16.79 12.46
CA PRO A 79 -14.90 18.12 12.12
C PRO A 79 -13.41 18.11 11.79
N CYS A 80 -12.98 19.05 10.94
CA CYS A 80 -11.56 19.20 10.64
C CYS A 80 -10.82 19.72 11.87
N GLN A 81 -9.88 18.91 12.37
CA GLN A 81 -8.98 19.31 13.45
C GLN A 81 -7.56 19.38 12.88
N PRO A 82 -6.83 20.48 13.10
CA PRO A 82 -5.46 20.62 12.66
C PRO A 82 -4.58 19.48 13.21
N GLY A 83 -3.90 18.78 12.32
CA GLY A 83 -3.04 17.62 12.67
C GLY A 83 -3.77 16.28 12.80
N GLU A 84 -5.09 16.25 12.76
CA GLU A 84 -5.92 15.04 12.91
C GLU A 84 -6.78 14.75 11.66
N PHE A 85 -6.29 15.18 10.51
CA PHE A 85 -6.98 15.02 9.23
C PHE A 85 -7.34 13.55 8.93
N PHE A 86 -6.50 12.62 9.37
CA PHE A 86 -6.72 11.19 9.19
C PHE A 86 -8.01 10.68 9.86
N LEU A 87 -8.46 11.31 10.97
CA LEU A 87 -9.69 10.92 11.65
C LEU A 87 -10.94 11.11 10.78
N ARG A 88 -10.87 12.03 9.82
CA ARG A 88 -11.95 12.28 8.86
C ARG A 88 -11.91 11.35 7.65
N GLU A 89 -10.74 10.92 7.22
CA GLU A 89 -10.55 10.18 5.96
C GLU A 89 -10.43 8.68 6.15
N LEU A 90 -9.92 8.23 7.28
CA LEU A 90 -9.75 6.79 7.54
C LEU A 90 -11.09 6.03 7.59
N PRO A 91 -12.16 6.54 8.27
CA PRO A 91 -13.46 5.86 8.25
C PRO A 91 -14.08 5.70 6.84
N PRO A 92 -14.13 6.73 5.97
CA PRO A 92 -14.55 6.58 4.59
C PRO A 92 -13.69 5.58 3.80
N LEU A 93 -12.35 5.61 3.96
CA LEU A 93 -11.46 4.63 3.31
C LEU A 93 -11.76 3.20 3.78
N ARG A 94 -11.98 3.01 5.08
CA ARG A 94 -12.40 1.71 5.63
C ARG A 94 -13.70 1.23 5.00
N ALA A 95 -14.68 2.12 4.88
CA ALA A 95 -15.99 1.80 4.33
C ALA A 95 -15.91 1.38 2.84
N VAL A 96 -15.14 2.10 2.01
CA VAL A 96 -15.05 1.81 0.56
C VAL A 96 -14.22 0.57 0.28
N LEU A 97 -13.27 0.23 1.15
CA LEU A 97 -12.43 -0.97 1.03
C LEU A 97 -13.04 -2.19 1.76
N HIS A 98 -14.15 -2.00 2.46
CA HIS A 98 -14.84 -3.11 3.13
C HIS A 98 -15.21 -4.21 2.14
N GLY A 99 -14.88 -5.45 2.47
CA GLY A 99 -15.14 -6.61 1.62
C GLY A 99 -14.17 -6.81 0.46
N VAL A 100 -13.20 -5.92 0.23
CA VAL A 100 -12.13 -6.15 -0.76
C VAL A 100 -11.19 -7.22 -0.23
N ARG A 101 -11.22 -8.41 -0.85
CA ARG A 101 -10.37 -9.54 -0.46
C ARG A 101 -9.05 -9.51 -1.22
N GLY A 102 -7.98 -9.88 -0.53
CA GLY A 102 -6.64 -9.99 -1.14
C GLY A 102 -6.00 -8.63 -1.45
N LEU A 103 -6.47 -7.55 -0.80
CA LEU A 103 -5.85 -6.24 -0.92
C LEU A 103 -4.38 -6.33 -0.50
N SER A 104 -3.48 -5.94 -1.40
CA SER A 104 -2.03 -6.12 -1.25
C SER A 104 -1.27 -4.79 -1.21
N LEU A 105 -1.88 -3.71 -1.71
CA LEU A 105 -1.33 -2.37 -1.67
C LEU A 105 -2.45 -1.35 -1.87
N LEU A 106 -2.33 -0.23 -1.17
CA LEU A 106 -3.23 0.93 -1.30
C LEU A 106 -2.43 2.17 -1.74
N VAL A 107 -2.95 2.89 -2.73
CA VAL A 107 -2.46 4.22 -3.14
C VAL A 107 -3.50 5.26 -2.78
N ILE A 108 -3.10 6.32 -2.08
CA ILE A 108 -4.00 7.40 -1.65
C ILE A 108 -3.53 8.76 -2.14
N ASP A 109 -4.46 9.70 -2.34
CA ASP A 109 -4.15 11.13 -2.50
C ASP A 109 -3.77 11.70 -1.12
N GLY A 110 -2.51 12.12 -0.96
CA GLY A 110 -1.98 12.65 0.29
C GLY A 110 -0.65 12.04 0.71
N TYR A 111 -0.31 12.21 1.97
CA TYR A 111 0.96 11.76 2.54
C TYR A 111 0.79 10.52 3.43
N ALA A 112 1.74 9.59 3.33
CA ALA A 112 1.82 8.47 4.27
C ALA A 112 2.38 8.94 5.61
N ASP A 113 3.48 9.67 5.58
CA ASP A 113 4.16 10.27 6.73
C ASP A 113 4.43 11.76 6.46
N LEU A 114 4.42 12.59 7.50
CA LEU A 114 4.41 14.04 7.41
C LEU A 114 5.77 14.69 7.62
N ASP A 115 6.77 13.93 8.10
CA ASP A 115 8.14 14.41 8.31
C ASP A 115 9.14 13.25 8.28
N PRO A 116 10.46 13.54 8.21
CA PRO A 116 11.51 12.52 8.22
C PRO A 116 11.58 11.69 9.51
N ALA A 117 11.05 12.21 10.62
CA ALA A 117 11.01 11.51 11.91
C ALA A 117 9.86 10.47 11.97
N GLY A 118 9.04 10.39 10.92
CA GLY A 118 7.96 9.41 10.81
C GLY A 118 6.66 9.84 11.49
N LYS A 119 6.40 11.16 11.61
CA LYS A 119 5.09 11.64 12.06
C LYS A 119 3.99 11.07 11.15
N PRO A 120 3.04 10.30 11.70
CA PRO A 120 2.03 9.64 10.89
C PRO A 120 1.15 10.63 10.10
N GLY A 121 0.99 10.38 8.80
CA GLY A 121 -0.05 10.95 7.96
C GLY A 121 -1.17 9.93 7.72
N LEU A 122 -2.08 10.24 6.82
CA LEU A 122 -3.20 9.36 6.48
C LEU A 122 -2.73 7.96 6.07
N GLY A 123 -1.67 7.87 5.24
CA GLY A 123 -1.21 6.57 4.76
C GLY A 123 -0.56 5.71 5.84
N ALA A 124 0.13 6.29 6.84
CA ALA A 124 0.65 5.53 7.97
C ALA A 124 -0.48 4.97 8.85
N HIS A 125 -1.54 5.77 9.08
CA HIS A 125 -2.73 5.30 9.78
C HIS A 125 -3.47 4.20 8.98
N ALA A 126 -3.59 4.35 7.67
CA ALA A 126 -4.17 3.34 6.79
C ALA A 126 -3.32 2.04 6.77
N HIS A 127 -1.99 2.16 6.77
CA HIS A 127 -1.09 1.02 6.90
C HIS A 127 -1.32 0.25 8.21
N ALA A 128 -1.40 0.98 9.32
CA ALA A 128 -1.67 0.38 10.63
C ALA A 128 -3.04 -0.30 10.70
N GLU A 129 -4.05 0.28 10.05
CA GLU A 129 -5.42 -0.25 10.01
C GLU A 129 -5.55 -1.51 9.15
N PHE A 130 -5.00 -1.47 7.93
CA PHE A 130 -5.22 -2.54 6.93
C PHE A 130 -4.11 -3.60 6.91
N GLY A 131 -2.96 -3.36 7.54
CA GLY A 131 -1.83 -4.29 7.58
C GLY A 131 -1.14 -4.49 6.22
N ILE A 132 -1.33 -3.57 5.26
CA ILE A 132 -0.77 -3.63 3.91
C ILE A 132 0.11 -2.40 3.63
N PRO A 133 1.06 -2.46 2.67
CA PRO A 133 1.77 -1.28 2.22
C PRO A 133 0.82 -0.19 1.69
N VAL A 134 1.11 1.06 2.04
CA VAL A 134 0.36 2.23 1.57
C VAL A 134 1.30 3.25 0.96
N ILE A 135 0.97 3.70 -0.25
CA ILE A 135 1.68 4.77 -0.96
C ILE A 135 0.84 6.05 -0.88
N GLY A 136 1.45 7.09 -0.34
CA GLY A 136 0.89 8.44 -0.37
C GLY A 136 1.41 9.22 -1.58
N VAL A 137 0.50 9.80 -2.36
CA VAL A 137 0.81 10.58 -3.56
C VAL A 137 0.20 11.97 -3.42
N ALA A 138 1.01 12.96 -3.10
CA ALA A 138 0.55 14.33 -2.90
C ALA A 138 0.84 15.21 -4.12
N LYS A 139 -0.10 16.11 -4.45
CA LYS A 139 -0.02 17.05 -5.57
C LYS A 139 0.81 18.31 -5.25
N SER A 140 1.03 18.59 -3.97
CA SER A 140 1.74 19.78 -3.48
C SER A 140 2.77 19.39 -2.44
N ALA A 141 3.88 20.12 -2.38
CA ALA A 141 4.88 19.95 -1.33
C ALA A 141 4.28 20.28 0.04
N PHE A 142 4.58 19.47 1.03
CA PHE A 142 4.27 19.76 2.42
C PHE A 142 5.55 20.13 3.16
N ARG A 143 5.53 21.26 3.86
CA ARG A 143 6.74 21.89 4.39
C ARG A 143 7.63 20.98 5.23
N THR A 144 7.05 20.09 6.02
CA THR A 144 7.79 19.17 6.89
C THR A 144 8.12 17.84 6.22
N ALA A 145 7.45 17.45 5.13
CA ALA A 145 7.68 16.20 4.41
C ALA A 145 8.88 16.27 3.44
N THR A 146 10.02 16.75 3.92
CA THR A 146 11.25 16.92 3.13
C THR A 146 11.85 15.62 2.61
N HIS A 147 11.44 14.49 3.16
CA HIS A 147 11.82 13.13 2.78
C HIS A 147 10.99 12.55 1.63
N ALA A 148 9.89 13.23 1.25
CA ALA A 148 9.06 12.80 0.13
C ALA A 148 9.87 12.80 -1.17
N ILE A 149 9.71 11.75 -1.98
CA ILE A 149 10.43 11.63 -3.25
C ILE A 149 9.65 12.34 -4.34
N PRO A 150 10.23 13.36 -5.02
CA PRO A 150 9.59 14.01 -6.14
C PRO A 150 9.57 13.07 -7.36
N VAL A 151 8.40 12.92 -7.97
CA VAL A 151 8.19 12.09 -9.16
C VAL A 151 7.57 12.94 -10.27
N LEU A 152 8.29 13.11 -11.37
CA LEU A 152 7.77 13.71 -12.59
C LEU A 152 7.07 12.64 -13.44
N ARG A 153 5.91 12.99 -14.00
CA ARG A 153 5.14 12.13 -14.91
C ARG A 153 4.57 12.93 -16.08
N GLY A 154 4.42 12.24 -17.20
CA GLY A 154 3.97 12.88 -18.45
C GLY A 154 4.89 14.04 -18.86
N THR A 155 4.31 15.10 -19.37
CA THR A 155 5.01 16.33 -19.76
C THR A 155 5.01 17.40 -18.67
N SER A 156 4.57 17.07 -17.45
CA SER A 156 4.44 18.03 -16.36
C SER A 156 5.80 18.37 -15.75
N ALA A 157 6.10 19.66 -15.63
CA ALA A 157 7.25 20.15 -14.86
C ALA A 157 6.98 20.17 -13.35
N ARG A 158 5.75 19.91 -12.89
CA ARG A 158 5.39 19.86 -11.48
C ARG A 158 5.46 18.42 -10.98
N PRO A 159 6.31 18.10 -9.99
CA PRO A 159 6.38 16.75 -9.45
C PRO A 159 5.16 16.40 -8.61
N LEU A 160 4.87 15.10 -8.50
CA LEU A 160 4.15 14.51 -7.38
C LEU A 160 5.13 14.25 -6.24
N PHE A 161 4.65 14.27 -5.01
CA PHE A 161 5.44 13.99 -3.82
C PHE A 161 5.02 12.65 -3.25
N VAL A 162 5.92 11.67 -3.28
CA VAL A 162 5.62 10.28 -2.90
C VAL A 162 6.22 9.96 -1.54
N THR A 163 5.38 9.46 -0.66
CA THR A 163 5.74 8.87 0.64
C THR A 163 5.18 7.46 0.73
N ALA A 164 5.61 6.67 1.72
CA ALA A 164 5.13 5.30 1.85
C ALA A 164 5.19 4.82 3.30
N ALA A 165 4.25 3.96 3.68
CA ALA A 165 4.24 3.19 4.90
C ALA A 165 4.21 1.69 4.57
N GLY A 166 4.98 0.87 5.31
CA GLY A 166 5.07 -0.58 5.10
C GLY A 166 5.88 -1.02 3.87
N MET A 167 6.56 -0.09 3.19
CA MET A 167 7.47 -0.38 2.08
C MET A 167 8.52 0.73 1.89
N PRO A 168 9.65 0.46 1.19
CA PRO A 168 10.64 1.48 0.86
C PRO A 168 10.06 2.58 -0.05
N ARG A 169 10.31 3.85 0.29
CA ARG A 169 9.85 5.02 -0.48
C ARG A 169 10.38 5.05 -1.91
N THR A 170 11.60 4.58 -2.14
CA THR A 170 12.16 4.47 -3.51
C THR A 170 11.33 3.52 -4.37
N GLY A 171 10.97 2.36 -3.84
CA GLY A 171 10.08 1.42 -4.52
C GLY A 171 8.69 2.03 -4.78
N ALA A 172 8.13 2.75 -3.80
CA ALA A 172 6.86 3.46 -3.98
C ALA A 172 6.94 4.52 -5.09
N ALA A 173 8.02 5.31 -5.13
CA ALA A 173 8.24 6.31 -6.17
C ALA A 173 8.36 5.67 -7.55
N ASP A 174 9.06 4.54 -7.67
CA ASP A 174 9.18 3.80 -8.92
C ASP A 174 7.82 3.24 -9.37
N LEU A 175 7.03 2.70 -8.46
CA LEU A 175 5.67 2.25 -8.78
C LEU A 175 4.80 3.39 -9.29
N VAL A 176 4.78 4.53 -8.59
CA VAL A 176 4.00 5.71 -9.01
C VAL A 176 4.44 6.22 -10.38
N ARG A 177 5.76 6.18 -10.69
CA ARG A 177 6.29 6.57 -12.00
C ARG A 177 5.72 5.73 -13.14
N HIS A 178 5.53 4.43 -12.90
CA HIS A 178 5.09 3.45 -13.90
C HIS A 178 3.58 3.13 -13.86
N MET A 179 2.80 3.76 -12.96
CA MET A 179 1.34 3.64 -13.01
C MET A 179 0.79 4.13 -14.35
N ALA A 180 -0.29 3.51 -14.81
CA ALA A 180 -0.95 3.88 -16.06
C ALA A 180 -1.37 5.35 -16.12
N GLY A 181 -1.42 5.89 -17.34
CA GLY A 181 -1.78 7.27 -17.63
C GLY A 181 -0.60 8.11 -18.11
N GLN A 182 -0.89 8.97 -19.09
CA GLN A 182 0.09 9.87 -19.72
C GLN A 182 0.24 11.22 -18.99
N PHE A 183 -0.62 11.50 -18.01
CA PHE A 183 -0.63 12.77 -17.29
C PHE A 183 0.17 12.71 -15.98
N ARG A 184 0.35 13.88 -15.37
CA ARG A 184 1.01 14.02 -14.07
C ARG A 184 0.40 13.09 -13.02
N LEU A 185 -0.93 13.14 -12.85
CA LEU A 185 -1.63 12.25 -11.92
C LEU A 185 -1.89 10.90 -12.63
N PRO A 186 -1.58 9.76 -11.99
CA PRO A 186 -1.97 8.44 -12.51
C PRO A 186 -3.46 8.33 -12.76
N ASP A 187 -3.85 7.63 -13.82
CA ASP A 187 -5.27 7.49 -14.21
C ASP A 187 -6.12 6.91 -13.09
N ALA A 188 -5.60 5.96 -12.33
CA ALA A 188 -6.33 5.36 -11.21
C ALA A 188 -6.67 6.38 -10.11
N LEU A 189 -5.73 7.26 -9.74
CA LEU A 189 -5.99 8.34 -8.76
C LEU A 189 -6.92 9.41 -9.32
N HIS A 190 -6.74 9.80 -10.59
CA HIS A 190 -7.65 10.72 -11.26
C HIS A 190 -9.08 10.15 -11.32
N ARG A 191 -9.21 8.86 -11.57
CA ARG A 191 -10.49 8.15 -11.62
C ARG A 191 -11.12 8.05 -10.23
N ALA A 192 -10.35 7.75 -9.18
CA ALA A 192 -10.83 7.74 -7.80
C ALA A 192 -11.33 9.12 -7.36
N ASP A 193 -10.56 10.20 -7.61
CA ASP A 193 -10.98 11.59 -7.33
C ASP A 193 -12.30 11.93 -8.04
N ARG A 194 -12.41 11.62 -9.33
CA ARG A 194 -13.64 11.85 -10.09
C ARG A 194 -14.84 11.10 -9.49
N LEU A 195 -14.68 9.82 -9.19
CA LEU A 195 -15.74 8.99 -8.60
C LEU A 195 -16.15 9.49 -7.21
N ALA A 196 -15.18 9.91 -6.39
CA ALA A 196 -15.45 10.49 -5.08
C ALA A 196 -16.26 11.81 -5.21
N ARG A 197 -15.99 12.63 -6.21
CA ARG A 197 -16.72 13.90 -6.46
C ARG A 197 -18.11 13.67 -7.03
N THR A 198 -18.25 12.84 -8.07
CA THR A 198 -19.48 12.75 -8.87
C THR A 198 -20.39 11.59 -8.46
N GLY A 199 -19.88 10.60 -7.75
CA GLY A 199 -20.51 9.29 -7.63
C GLY A 199 -20.38 8.52 -8.96
N GLY A 200 -20.02 7.23 -8.88
CA GLY A 200 -20.05 6.35 -10.03
C GLY A 200 -21.47 5.93 -10.37
N PRO A 201 -21.68 5.23 -11.49
CA PRO A 201 -22.96 4.58 -11.75
C PRO A 201 -23.31 3.67 -10.57
N VAL A 202 -24.47 3.90 -9.98
CA VAL A 202 -24.98 3.09 -8.86
C VAL A 202 -25.08 1.64 -9.37
N ARG A 203 -24.24 0.75 -8.86
CA ARG A 203 -24.45 -0.68 -9.07
C ARG A 203 -25.68 -1.06 -8.25
N THR A 204 -26.83 -1.08 -8.89
CA THR A 204 -28.00 -1.79 -8.37
C THR A 204 -27.62 -3.27 -8.33
N GLU A 205 -27.37 -3.81 -7.15
CA GLU A 205 -27.36 -5.25 -6.96
C GLU A 205 -28.74 -5.76 -7.39
N SER A 206 -28.79 -6.43 -8.53
CA SER A 206 -29.99 -7.14 -8.94
C SER A 206 -30.21 -8.22 -7.87
N ARG A 207 -31.20 -8.01 -7.01
CA ARG A 207 -31.74 -9.05 -6.15
C ARG A 207 -32.13 -10.20 -7.07
N ARG A 208 -31.32 -11.26 -7.09
CA ARG A 208 -31.80 -12.56 -7.60
C ARG A 208 -33.01 -12.94 -6.76
N ARG A 209 -34.17 -12.90 -7.36
CA ARG A 209 -35.38 -13.52 -6.78
C ARG A 209 -35.06 -15.00 -6.65
N PRO A 210 -35.28 -15.64 -5.48
CA PRO A 210 -35.31 -17.09 -5.41
C PRO A 210 -36.54 -17.57 -6.20
N GLY A 211 -36.31 -18.46 -7.18
CA GLY A 211 -37.34 -19.25 -7.84
C GLY A 211 -37.72 -20.42 -6.97
#